data_88b3a3a02b10ba32fe8984b8ca181d45
#
_entry.id   88b3a3a02b10ba32fe8984b8ca181d45
#
_cell.length_a   1.000
_cell.length_b   1.000
_cell.length_c   1.000
_cell.angle_alpha   90.00
_cell.angle_beta   90.00
_cell.angle_gamma   90.00
#
_symmetry.space_group_name_H-M   'P 1'
#
loop_
_entity.id
_entity.type
_entity.pdbx_description
1 polymer ?
#
loop_
_entity_poly.entity_id
_entity_poly.type
_entity_poly.pdbx_seq_one_letter_code
_entity_poly.pdbx_strand_id
1 'polypeptide(L)'
;MIFAGSSAPIGLPSNLRMEEFFTCAADSGFDTAKRLGVNVDLIIGDLDSSQCVDAILRLPHLKLERDKADSDTEVALRHAFDRGCSDWILVGGGEGRYDHLLSIQSLFLKYRPPVAWYTRCETLYRVDSVRTFTGLVPGTTVSVVPAFATGRSRITTEGLHWDVSDYLIDATQISLSNRCDRCTVTIRANGDPVFFSVVAV
;
A
#
# COMPACT_ATOMS: atom_id res chain seq x y z
N MET A 1 0.18 6.21 -8.52
CA MET A 1 -0.42 6.03 -7.18
C MET A 1 -1.86 5.62 -7.35
N ILE A 2 -2.32 4.63 -6.59
CA ILE A 2 -3.70 4.12 -6.67
C ILE A 2 -4.40 4.40 -5.35
N PHE A 3 -5.52 5.11 -5.40
CA PHE A 3 -6.43 5.32 -4.28
C PHE A 3 -7.53 4.28 -4.36
N ALA A 4 -7.59 3.37 -3.39
CA ALA A 4 -8.67 2.39 -3.25
C ALA A 4 -9.71 2.86 -2.24
N GLY A 5 -10.93 2.37 -2.37
CA GLY A 5 -12.00 2.59 -1.40
C GLY A 5 -11.65 2.05 -0.02
N SER A 6 -12.52 2.33 0.96
CA SER A 6 -12.38 2.05 2.40
C SER A 6 -11.49 3.04 3.16
N SER A 7 -11.24 2.77 4.44
CA SER A 7 -10.51 3.69 5.31
C SER A 7 -9.08 3.94 4.84
N ALA A 8 -8.69 5.18 4.89
CA ALA A 8 -7.45 5.69 4.36
C ALA A 8 -6.69 6.51 5.40
N PRO A 9 -5.40 6.75 5.24
CA PRO A 9 -4.61 7.50 6.20
C PRO A 9 -5.18 8.91 6.43
N ILE A 10 -4.85 9.50 7.56
CA ILE A 10 -5.19 10.89 7.89
C ILE A 10 -4.43 11.85 6.97
N GLY A 11 -3.20 11.51 6.60
CA GLY A 11 -2.35 12.28 5.69
C GLY A 11 -1.36 11.38 4.95
N LEU A 12 -0.71 11.93 3.94
CA LEU A 12 0.42 11.33 3.24
C LEU A 12 1.71 12.00 3.68
N PRO A 13 2.87 11.32 3.59
CA PRO A 13 4.16 11.95 3.86
C PRO A 13 4.38 13.22 3.03
N SER A 14 4.80 14.30 3.68
CA SER A 14 5.00 15.61 3.03
C SER A 14 6.13 15.63 1.99
N ASN A 15 7.00 14.64 1.99
CA ASN A 15 8.07 14.48 1.02
C ASN A 15 7.66 13.71 -0.24
N LEU A 16 6.41 13.27 -0.36
CA LEU A 16 5.90 12.70 -1.61
C LEU A 16 5.70 13.81 -2.64
N ARG A 17 6.43 13.72 -3.73
CA ARG A 17 6.33 14.64 -4.86
C ARG A 17 5.21 14.16 -5.78
N MET A 18 4.01 14.67 -5.55
CA MET A 18 2.78 14.21 -6.21
C MET A 18 2.83 14.36 -7.73
N GLU A 19 3.58 15.33 -8.23
CA GLU A 19 3.81 15.59 -9.66
C GLU A 19 4.59 14.48 -10.38
N GLU A 20 5.22 13.58 -9.64
CA GLU A 20 5.95 12.43 -10.21
C GLU A 20 5.06 11.20 -10.41
N PHE A 21 3.82 11.23 -9.94
CA PHE A 21 2.92 10.10 -10.00
C PHE A 21 1.81 10.28 -11.02
N PHE A 22 1.54 9.24 -11.81
CA PHE A 22 0.23 9.05 -12.41
C PHE A 22 -0.72 8.56 -11.32
N THR A 23 -1.80 9.31 -11.07
CA THR A 23 -2.73 9.08 -9.96
C THR A 23 -4.06 8.55 -10.47
N CYS A 24 -4.45 7.36 -9.98
CA CYS A 24 -5.76 6.79 -10.23
C CYS A 24 -6.56 6.65 -8.94
N ALA A 25 -7.86 6.84 -9.03
CA ALA A 25 -8.79 6.52 -7.97
C ALA A 25 -9.77 5.43 -8.42
N ALA A 26 -9.89 4.37 -7.62
CA ALA A 26 -10.86 3.31 -7.79
C ALA A 26 -12.07 3.58 -6.89
N ASP A 27 -13.25 3.80 -7.49
CA ASP A 27 -14.52 4.11 -6.82
C ASP A 27 -14.39 5.20 -5.75
N SER A 28 -14.82 4.89 -4.51
CA SER A 28 -14.73 5.79 -3.34
C SER A 28 -13.29 6.16 -2.94
N GLY A 29 -12.28 5.59 -3.59
CA GLY A 29 -10.89 6.06 -3.49
C GLY A 29 -10.74 7.53 -3.93
N PHE A 30 -11.63 8.03 -4.79
CA PHE A 30 -11.69 9.44 -5.16
C PHE A 30 -12.01 10.34 -3.96
N ASP A 31 -12.93 9.95 -3.09
CA ASP A 31 -13.28 10.71 -1.89
C ASP A 31 -12.07 10.82 -0.96
N THR A 32 -11.25 9.75 -0.88
CA THR A 32 -9.99 9.75 -0.15
C THR A 32 -8.97 10.71 -0.77
N ALA A 33 -8.73 10.65 -2.08
CA ALA A 33 -7.81 11.53 -2.78
C ALA A 33 -8.19 13.00 -2.57
N LYS A 34 -9.49 13.33 -2.73
CA LYS A 34 -10.04 14.67 -2.52
C LYS A 34 -9.83 15.15 -1.08
N ARG A 35 -10.10 14.31 -0.07
CA ARG A 35 -9.87 14.64 1.34
C ARG A 35 -8.40 14.92 1.65
N LEU A 36 -7.48 14.20 0.99
CA LEU A 36 -6.04 14.38 1.11
C LEU A 36 -5.47 15.51 0.25
N GLY A 37 -6.32 16.22 -0.51
CA GLY A 37 -5.91 17.33 -1.38
C GLY A 37 -5.11 16.87 -2.61
N VAL A 38 -5.26 15.61 -3.04
CA VAL A 38 -4.55 15.04 -4.18
C VAL A 38 -5.40 15.15 -5.44
N ASN A 39 -4.82 15.72 -6.50
CA ASN A 39 -5.43 15.69 -7.82
C ASN A 39 -5.31 14.28 -8.42
N VAL A 40 -6.37 13.82 -9.06
CA VAL A 40 -6.45 12.49 -9.68
C VAL A 40 -6.47 12.65 -11.19
N ASP A 41 -5.60 11.91 -11.88
CA ASP A 41 -5.52 11.93 -13.35
C ASP A 41 -6.60 11.08 -14.00
N LEU A 42 -7.04 10.00 -13.34
CA LEU A 42 -8.07 9.10 -13.84
C LEU A 42 -8.89 8.49 -12.70
N ILE A 43 -10.20 8.51 -12.84
CA ILE A 43 -11.13 7.86 -11.93
C ILE A 43 -11.71 6.63 -12.63
N ILE A 44 -11.77 5.49 -11.94
CA ILE A 44 -12.22 4.21 -12.48
C ILE A 44 -13.23 3.58 -11.54
N GLY A 45 -14.38 3.17 -12.05
CA GLY A 45 -15.41 2.49 -11.27
C GLY A 45 -16.80 2.61 -11.85
N ASP A 46 -17.80 1.99 -11.19
CA ASP A 46 -19.22 2.17 -11.53
C ASP A 46 -19.80 3.47 -10.94
N LEU A 47 -19.03 4.16 -10.10
CA LEU A 47 -19.30 5.47 -9.48
C LEU A 47 -20.46 5.46 -8.47
N ASP A 48 -20.97 4.31 -8.09
CA ASP A 48 -22.15 4.20 -7.21
C ASP A 48 -21.78 4.35 -5.71
N SER A 49 -20.53 4.13 -5.35
CA SER A 49 -20.04 4.19 -3.97
C SER A 49 -19.39 5.53 -3.59
N SER A 50 -19.19 6.46 -4.54
CA SER A 50 -18.62 7.78 -4.25
C SER A 50 -19.69 8.79 -3.81
N GLN A 51 -19.34 9.61 -2.83
CA GLN A 51 -20.15 10.75 -2.39
C GLN A 51 -20.02 11.99 -3.30
N CYS A 52 -19.11 11.95 -4.27
CA CYS A 52 -18.71 13.10 -5.10
C CYS A 52 -19.00 12.89 -6.60
N VAL A 53 -20.09 12.22 -6.97
CA VAL A 53 -20.42 11.87 -8.37
C VAL A 53 -20.36 13.08 -9.31
N ASP A 54 -20.95 14.22 -8.93
CA ASP A 54 -20.95 15.43 -9.76
C ASP A 54 -19.52 15.99 -10.02
N ALA A 55 -18.61 15.80 -9.09
CA ALA A 55 -17.21 16.18 -9.27
C ALA A 55 -16.49 15.21 -10.21
N ILE A 56 -16.77 13.92 -10.07
CA ILE A 56 -16.18 12.87 -10.90
C ILE A 56 -16.53 13.07 -12.37
N LEU A 57 -17.80 13.39 -12.68
CA LEU A 57 -18.26 13.58 -14.05
C LEU A 57 -17.57 14.74 -14.79
N ARG A 58 -16.88 15.62 -14.08
CA ARG A 58 -16.10 16.75 -14.64
C ARG A 58 -14.62 16.44 -14.85
N LEU A 59 -14.17 15.26 -14.41
CA LEU A 59 -12.78 14.83 -14.48
C LEU A 59 -12.63 13.66 -15.46
N PRO A 60 -11.42 13.34 -15.91
CA PRO A 60 -11.18 12.12 -16.68
C PRO A 60 -11.65 10.90 -15.89
N HIS A 61 -12.61 10.16 -16.41
CA HIS A 61 -13.13 8.98 -15.75
C HIS A 61 -13.41 7.84 -16.75
N LEU A 62 -13.24 6.61 -16.28
CA LEU A 62 -13.60 5.38 -16.96
C LEU A 62 -14.71 4.72 -16.18
N LYS A 63 -15.94 4.85 -16.70
CA LYS A 63 -17.10 4.17 -16.12
C LYS A 63 -17.03 2.69 -16.48
N LEU A 64 -17.11 1.84 -15.47
CA LEU A 64 -17.14 0.39 -15.62
C LEU A 64 -18.56 -0.16 -15.42
N GLU A 65 -18.82 -1.30 -16.04
CA GLU A 65 -20.02 -2.07 -15.76
C GLU A 65 -19.97 -2.60 -14.34
N ARG A 66 -21.13 -2.70 -13.70
CA ARG A 66 -21.27 -3.22 -12.33
C ARG A 66 -20.97 -4.71 -12.26
N ASP A 67 -21.40 -5.45 -13.29
CA ASP A 67 -21.17 -6.89 -13.45
C ASP A 67 -19.89 -7.12 -14.26
N LYS A 68 -18.75 -7.19 -13.55
CA LYS A 68 -17.43 -7.41 -14.13
C LYS A 68 -16.59 -8.36 -13.26
N ALA A 69 -15.66 -9.06 -13.90
CA ALA A 69 -14.78 -10.02 -13.21
C ALA A 69 -13.66 -9.33 -12.40
N ASP A 70 -13.16 -8.17 -12.86
CA ASP A 70 -12.03 -7.48 -12.25
C ASP A 70 -12.51 -6.41 -11.25
N SER A 71 -11.78 -6.23 -10.15
CA SER A 71 -12.02 -5.12 -9.23
C SER A 71 -11.57 -3.79 -9.85
N ASP A 72 -12.18 -2.67 -9.43
CA ASP A 72 -11.81 -1.34 -9.92
C ASP A 72 -10.35 -1.00 -9.63
N THR A 73 -9.83 -1.45 -8.49
CA THR A 73 -8.40 -1.33 -8.14
C THR A 73 -7.52 -2.08 -9.13
N GLU A 74 -7.93 -3.27 -9.57
CA GLU A 74 -7.19 -4.03 -10.58
C GLU A 74 -7.19 -3.33 -11.93
N VAL A 75 -8.35 -2.82 -12.35
CA VAL A 75 -8.44 -2.04 -13.61
C VAL A 75 -7.55 -0.80 -13.54
N ALA A 76 -7.53 -0.09 -12.40
CA ALA A 76 -6.66 1.06 -12.17
C ALA A 76 -5.17 0.71 -12.27
N LEU A 77 -4.77 -0.42 -11.67
CA LEU A 77 -3.40 -0.92 -11.78
C LEU A 77 -3.01 -1.25 -13.22
N ARG A 78 -3.85 -1.99 -13.93
CA ARG A 78 -3.62 -2.32 -15.35
C ARG A 78 -3.42 -1.05 -16.18
N HIS A 79 -4.29 -0.05 -16.02
CA HIS A 79 -4.14 1.23 -16.69
C HIS A 79 -2.81 1.95 -16.38
N ALA A 80 -2.34 1.87 -15.14
CA ALA A 80 -1.07 2.46 -14.76
C ALA A 80 0.11 1.71 -15.42
N PHE A 81 0.11 0.38 -15.37
CA PHE A 81 1.16 -0.44 -16.00
C PHE A 81 1.16 -0.32 -17.52
N ASP A 82 0.00 -0.26 -18.18
CA ASP A 82 -0.11 -0.03 -19.64
C ASP A 82 0.47 1.33 -20.06
N ARG A 83 0.54 2.30 -19.15
CA ARG A 83 1.22 3.59 -19.34
C ARG A 83 2.72 3.56 -19.04
N GLY A 84 3.27 2.39 -18.73
CA GLY A 84 4.70 2.21 -18.46
C GLY A 84 5.11 2.46 -17.02
N CYS A 85 4.18 2.58 -16.07
CA CYS A 85 4.54 2.61 -14.65
C CYS A 85 5.18 1.25 -14.28
N SER A 86 6.34 1.28 -13.67
CA SER A 86 7.07 0.07 -13.25
C SER A 86 6.83 -0.31 -11.79
N ASP A 87 6.39 0.66 -11.00
CA ASP A 87 6.09 0.50 -9.57
C ASP A 87 4.86 1.33 -9.18
N TRP A 88 4.31 1.07 -8.02
CA TRP A 88 3.08 1.70 -7.57
C TRP A 88 3.02 1.90 -6.06
N ILE A 89 2.15 2.80 -5.64
CA ILE A 89 1.80 3.08 -4.25
C ILE A 89 0.30 2.84 -4.10
N LEU A 90 -0.10 2.18 -3.02
CA LEU A 90 -1.50 1.99 -2.65
C LEU A 90 -1.88 2.93 -1.49
N VAL A 91 -3.02 3.59 -1.61
CA VAL A 91 -3.61 4.42 -0.55
C VAL A 91 -5.01 3.93 -0.25
N GLY A 92 -5.28 3.55 0.98
CA GLY A 92 -6.54 2.92 1.39
C GLY A 92 -6.57 1.40 1.15
N GLY A 93 -7.75 0.81 1.17
CA GLY A 93 -7.97 -0.62 0.88
C GLY A 93 -7.54 -1.60 1.99
N GLY A 94 -6.97 -1.13 3.09
CA GLY A 94 -6.43 -1.98 4.16
C GLY A 94 -7.40 -2.37 5.26
N GLU A 95 -8.65 -1.93 5.17
CA GLU A 95 -9.67 -2.19 6.22
C GLU A 95 -11.03 -2.53 5.61
N GLY A 96 -11.93 -3.03 6.45
CA GLY A 96 -13.30 -3.33 6.07
C GLY A 96 -13.53 -4.81 5.82
N ARG A 97 -14.12 -5.15 4.70
CA ARG A 97 -14.47 -6.53 4.36
C ARG A 97 -13.22 -7.37 4.10
N TYR A 98 -13.17 -8.56 4.70
CA TYR A 98 -12.04 -9.49 4.58
C TYR A 98 -11.78 -9.94 3.12
N ASP A 99 -12.85 -10.14 2.35
CA ASP A 99 -12.74 -10.49 0.92
C ASP A 99 -12.07 -9.38 0.09
N HIS A 100 -12.30 -8.10 0.42
CA HIS A 100 -11.62 -6.97 -0.21
C HIS A 100 -10.12 -6.96 0.14
N LEU A 101 -9.76 -7.26 1.38
CA LEU A 101 -8.36 -7.39 1.79
C LEU A 101 -7.67 -8.52 1.01
N LEU A 102 -8.31 -9.69 0.89
CA LEU A 102 -7.78 -10.81 0.09
C LEU A 102 -7.66 -10.45 -1.40
N SER A 103 -8.64 -9.71 -1.94
CA SER A 103 -8.55 -9.21 -3.32
C SER A 103 -7.32 -8.32 -3.51
N ILE A 104 -7.05 -7.37 -2.62
CA ILE A 104 -5.85 -6.54 -2.68
C ILE A 104 -4.57 -7.39 -2.59
N GLN A 105 -4.50 -8.36 -1.68
CA GLN A 105 -3.35 -9.25 -1.58
C GLN A 105 -3.14 -10.08 -2.84
N SER A 106 -4.21 -10.48 -3.54
CA SER A 106 -4.09 -11.19 -4.82
C SER A 106 -3.45 -10.31 -5.91
N LEU A 107 -3.69 -9.00 -5.86
CA LEU A 107 -3.03 -8.05 -6.78
C LEU A 107 -1.53 -7.97 -6.54
N PHE A 108 -1.07 -8.17 -5.31
CA PHE A 108 0.37 -8.18 -5.01
C PHE A 108 1.10 -9.36 -5.65
N LEU A 109 0.43 -10.50 -5.78
CA LEU A 109 0.95 -11.65 -6.53
C LEU A 109 0.96 -11.38 -8.04
N LYS A 110 -0.08 -10.71 -8.55
CA LYS A 110 -0.29 -10.50 -9.98
C LYS A 110 0.55 -9.33 -10.54
N TYR A 111 0.69 -8.25 -9.77
CA TYR A 111 1.30 -6.98 -10.20
C TYR A 111 2.51 -6.56 -9.36
N ARG A 112 3.05 -7.43 -8.53
CA ARG A 112 4.07 -7.10 -7.52
C ARG A 112 3.51 -6.24 -6.38
N PRO A 113 3.95 -6.40 -5.11
CA PRO A 113 3.54 -5.55 -4.00
C PRO A 113 3.88 -4.08 -4.22
N PRO A 114 3.06 -3.13 -3.75
CA PRO A 114 3.36 -1.70 -3.85
C PRO A 114 4.65 -1.35 -3.11
N VAL A 115 5.38 -0.32 -3.56
CA VAL A 115 6.57 0.18 -2.85
C VAL A 115 6.24 0.78 -1.49
N ALA A 116 4.99 1.26 -1.35
CA ALA A 116 4.40 1.66 -0.09
C ALA A 116 2.88 1.47 -0.13
N TRP A 117 2.31 1.07 1.00
CA TRP A 117 0.87 0.97 1.20
C TRP A 117 0.46 1.79 2.43
N TYR A 118 -0.27 2.85 2.20
CA TYR A 118 -0.76 3.76 3.23
C TYR A 118 -2.17 3.37 3.64
N THR A 119 -2.33 2.83 4.84
CA THR A 119 -3.61 2.52 5.46
C THR A 119 -3.93 3.54 6.56
N ARG A 120 -5.08 3.41 7.19
CA ARG A 120 -5.45 4.24 8.35
C ARG A 120 -4.56 3.98 9.57
N CYS A 121 -4.18 2.70 9.78
CA CYS A 121 -3.53 2.26 11.01
C CYS A 121 -2.02 2.17 10.89
N GLU A 122 -1.49 2.02 9.69
CA GLU A 122 -0.08 1.75 9.45
C GLU A 122 0.35 2.13 8.03
N THR A 123 1.65 2.27 7.86
CA THR A 123 2.27 2.33 6.55
C THR A 123 3.15 1.09 6.36
N LEU A 124 2.91 0.36 5.28
CA LEU A 124 3.71 -0.79 4.90
C LEU A 124 4.67 -0.39 3.79
N TYR A 125 5.95 -0.61 4.01
CA TYR A 125 7.01 -0.33 3.04
C TYR A 125 7.60 -1.61 2.52
N ARG A 126 7.62 -1.79 1.19
CA ARG A 126 8.25 -2.95 0.56
C ARG A 126 9.76 -2.91 0.72
N VAL A 127 10.32 -4.04 1.09
CA VAL A 127 11.76 -4.30 1.14
C VAL A 127 12.06 -5.49 0.24
N ASP A 128 12.74 -5.22 -0.88
CA ASP A 128 13.10 -6.23 -1.89
C ASP A 128 14.44 -6.93 -1.56
N SER A 129 15.38 -6.19 -0.96
CA SER A 129 16.69 -6.72 -0.56
C SER A 129 17.22 -6.05 0.69
N VAL A 130 17.61 -4.78 0.60
CA VAL A 130 18.10 -3.99 1.74
C VAL A 130 17.43 -2.63 1.72
N ARG A 131 16.88 -2.22 2.86
CA ARG A 131 16.32 -0.88 3.02
C ARG A 131 16.59 -0.36 4.42
N THR A 132 17.07 0.89 4.49
CA THR A 132 17.28 1.62 5.74
C THR A 132 16.22 2.71 5.86
N PHE A 133 15.56 2.73 7.00
CA PHE A 133 14.54 3.70 7.38
C PHE A 133 15.14 4.65 8.41
N THR A 134 14.99 5.93 8.20
CA THR A 134 15.52 6.99 9.10
C THR A 134 14.38 7.87 9.59
N GLY A 135 14.60 8.54 10.71
CA GLY A 135 13.59 9.45 11.28
C GLY A 135 12.45 8.72 12.00
N LEU A 136 12.61 7.43 12.31
CA LEU A 136 11.65 6.70 13.12
C LEU A 136 11.70 7.19 14.57
N VAL A 137 10.55 7.16 15.24
CA VAL A 137 10.47 7.51 16.66
C VAL A 137 10.75 6.26 17.49
N PRO A 138 11.74 6.25 18.40
CA PRO A 138 11.94 5.13 19.31
C PRO A 138 10.67 4.81 20.09
N GLY A 139 10.36 3.52 20.22
CA GLY A 139 9.10 3.04 20.80
C GLY A 139 7.98 2.79 19.79
N THR A 140 8.09 3.29 18.56
CA THR A 140 7.08 3.02 17.51
C THR A 140 6.95 1.53 17.27
N THR A 141 5.70 1.05 17.28
CA THR A 141 5.37 -0.35 16.95
C THR A 141 5.59 -0.61 15.47
N VAL A 142 6.29 -1.69 15.18
CA VAL A 142 6.61 -2.12 13.81
C VAL A 142 6.46 -3.62 13.67
N SER A 143 6.31 -4.09 12.43
CA SER A 143 6.27 -5.51 12.10
C SER A 143 7.02 -5.78 10.80
N VAL A 144 7.49 -7.01 10.61
CA VAL A 144 7.99 -7.49 9.32
C VAL A 144 7.16 -8.70 8.91
N VAL A 145 6.50 -8.59 7.77
CA VAL A 145 5.56 -9.62 7.29
C VAL A 145 5.83 -9.93 5.81
N PRO A 146 5.45 -11.12 5.31
CA PRO A 146 5.51 -11.39 3.87
C PRO A 146 4.70 -10.33 3.11
N ALA A 147 5.21 -9.89 1.96
CA ALA A 147 4.49 -8.89 1.15
C ALA A 147 3.29 -9.49 0.39
N PHE A 148 3.18 -10.82 0.33
CA PHE A 148 2.03 -11.55 -0.21
C PHE A 148 1.92 -12.95 0.44
N ALA A 149 0.77 -13.57 0.33
CA ALA A 149 0.40 -14.76 1.12
C ALA A 149 1.36 -15.96 0.97
N THR A 150 1.99 -16.15 -0.19
CA THR A 150 2.96 -17.23 -0.46
C THR A 150 4.41 -16.79 -0.34
N GLY A 151 4.65 -15.51 0.03
CA GLY A 151 5.99 -14.95 0.13
C GLY A 151 6.82 -15.63 1.20
N ARG A 152 8.11 -15.83 0.90
CA ARG A 152 9.07 -16.44 1.80
C ARG A 152 10.42 -15.76 1.70
N SER A 153 10.94 -15.31 2.82
CA SER A 153 12.20 -14.59 2.90
C SER A 153 12.96 -14.88 4.19
N ARG A 154 14.28 -14.79 4.15
CA ARG A 154 15.10 -14.72 5.36
C ARG A 154 15.48 -13.27 5.64
N ILE A 155 15.23 -12.81 6.84
CA ILE A 155 15.49 -11.43 7.20
C ILE A 155 16.58 -11.30 8.25
N THR A 156 17.33 -10.19 8.17
CA THR A 156 18.19 -9.69 9.24
C THR A 156 17.80 -8.25 9.50
N THR A 157 17.61 -7.90 10.78
CA THR A 157 17.20 -6.56 11.18
C THR A 157 18.27 -5.91 12.05
N GLU A 158 18.32 -4.59 12.04
CA GLU A 158 19.16 -3.80 12.92
C GLU A 158 18.40 -2.54 13.36
N GLY A 159 18.37 -2.30 14.68
CA GLY A 159 17.73 -1.12 15.29
C GLY A 159 16.34 -1.38 15.85
N LEU A 160 15.90 -2.62 15.86
CA LEU A 160 14.67 -3.05 16.53
C LEU A 160 14.97 -3.55 17.94
N HIS A 161 13.95 -3.60 18.78
CA HIS A 161 14.08 -4.14 20.14
C HIS A 161 14.39 -5.65 20.12
N TRP A 162 13.75 -6.38 19.24
CA TRP A 162 14.04 -7.78 18.95
C TRP A 162 14.64 -7.89 17.56
N ASP A 163 15.93 -7.55 17.45
CA ASP A 163 16.68 -7.76 16.22
C ASP A 163 16.84 -9.27 15.94
N VAL A 164 16.77 -9.63 14.67
CA VAL A 164 16.90 -11.01 14.21
C VAL A 164 18.00 -11.13 13.16
N SER A 165 18.58 -12.35 13.07
CA SER A 165 19.59 -12.69 12.07
C SER A 165 19.16 -13.95 11.35
N ASP A 166 19.10 -13.89 10.01
CA ASP A 166 18.72 -15.02 9.14
C ASP A 166 17.39 -15.69 9.53
N TYR A 167 16.44 -14.87 10.01
CA TYR A 167 15.15 -15.33 10.51
C TYR A 167 14.16 -15.54 9.36
N LEU A 168 13.50 -16.71 9.34
CA LEU A 168 12.51 -17.02 8.32
C LEU A 168 11.23 -16.19 8.55
N ILE A 169 10.76 -15.55 7.48
CA ILE A 169 9.45 -14.90 7.40
C ILE A 169 8.65 -15.58 6.28
N ASP A 170 7.49 -16.14 6.61
CA ASP A 170 6.54 -16.71 5.66
C ASP A 170 5.11 -16.68 6.24
N ALA A 171 4.16 -17.33 5.57
CA ALA A 171 2.75 -17.40 6.02
C ALA A 171 2.56 -18.02 7.42
N THR A 172 3.53 -18.75 7.93
CA THR A 172 3.48 -19.43 9.24
C THR A 172 4.28 -18.70 10.31
N GLN A 173 5.13 -17.75 9.91
CA GLN A 173 6.07 -17.08 10.80
C GLN A 173 6.29 -15.62 10.39
N ILE A 174 5.85 -14.71 11.22
CA ILE A 174 5.96 -13.26 11.02
C ILE A 174 6.64 -12.63 12.25
N SER A 175 7.27 -11.46 12.06
CA SER A 175 7.73 -10.61 13.16
C SER A 175 6.67 -9.56 13.47
N LEU A 176 5.83 -9.84 14.47
CA LEU A 176 4.68 -9.01 14.83
C LEU A 176 4.94 -8.17 16.08
N SER A 177 4.46 -6.93 16.07
CA SER A 177 4.47 -6.01 17.23
C SER A 177 5.85 -5.83 17.88
N ASN A 178 6.88 -5.76 17.06
CA ASN A 178 8.20 -5.32 17.46
C ASN A 178 8.17 -3.79 17.70
N ARG A 179 9.26 -3.19 18.13
CA ARG A 179 9.37 -1.73 18.28
C ARG A 179 10.73 -1.23 17.81
N CYS A 180 10.79 0.00 17.38
CA CYS A 180 12.05 0.67 17.10
C CYS A 180 12.76 1.02 18.40
N ASP A 181 14.00 0.60 18.57
CA ASP A 181 14.86 1.08 19.67
C ASP A 181 15.69 2.30 19.24
N ARG A 182 15.82 2.52 17.92
CA ARG A 182 16.61 3.61 17.33
C ARG A 182 15.80 4.38 16.29
N CYS A 183 16.25 5.61 16.00
CA CYS A 183 15.67 6.42 14.90
C CYS A 183 15.98 5.85 13.50
N THR A 184 16.89 4.90 13.42
CA THR A 184 17.29 4.24 12.17
C THR A 184 17.12 2.74 12.32
N VAL A 185 16.42 2.12 11.35
CA VAL A 185 16.20 0.69 11.26
C VAL A 185 16.62 0.21 9.89
N THR A 186 17.42 -0.85 9.83
CA THR A 186 17.79 -1.51 8.58
C THR A 186 17.18 -2.90 8.52
N ILE A 187 16.50 -3.19 7.42
CA ILE A 187 15.96 -4.51 7.10
C ILE A 187 16.70 -5.06 5.88
N ARG A 188 17.23 -6.27 6.00
CA ARG A 188 17.80 -7.05 4.90
C ARG A 188 16.89 -8.24 4.65
N ALA A 189 16.41 -8.39 3.43
CA ALA A 189 15.58 -9.51 3.00
C ALA A 189 16.31 -10.31 1.93
N ASN A 190 16.33 -11.63 2.08
CA ASN A 190 16.89 -12.57 1.12
C ASN A 190 15.81 -13.60 0.76
N GLY A 191 15.22 -13.43 -0.41
CA GLY A 191 14.06 -14.19 -0.91
C GLY A 191 13.01 -13.27 -1.51
N ASP A 192 11.74 -13.58 -1.27
CA ASP A 192 10.62 -12.75 -1.71
C ASP A 192 10.58 -11.42 -0.94
N PRO A 193 9.96 -10.38 -1.51
CA PRO A 193 9.76 -9.11 -0.82
C PRO A 193 9.02 -9.28 0.52
N VAL A 194 9.41 -8.47 1.49
CA VAL A 194 8.68 -8.33 2.76
C VAL A 194 8.14 -6.91 2.90
N PHE A 195 7.10 -6.75 3.70
CA PHE A 195 6.69 -5.43 4.18
C PHE A 195 7.28 -5.16 5.56
N PHE A 196 7.88 -3.99 5.71
CA PHE A 196 8.12 -3.35 6.98
C PHE A 196 6.93 -2.45 7.29
N SER A 197 6.12 -2.86 8.25
CA SER A 197 4.95 -2.11 8.71
C SER A 197 5.36 -1.18 9.85
N VAL A 198 4.91 0.07 9.76
CA VAL A 198 5.09 1.10 10.78
C VAL A 198 3.71 1.57 11.20
N VAL A 199 3.33 1.29 12.45
CA VAL A 199 2.02 1.70 12.99
C VAL A 199 1.94 3.21 13.09
N ALA A 200 0.83 3.80 12.63
CA ALA A 200 0.57 5.23 12.75
C ALA A 200 0.45 5.62 14.25
N VAL A 201 1.12 6.70 14.63
CA VAL A 201 1.09 7.25 16.00
C VAL A 201 -0.01 8.29 16.12
#